data_cdc395a528348599fa3ed1f96b666288
#
_entry.id   cdc395a528348599fa3ed1f96b666288
#
_cell.length_a   1.000
_cell.length_b   1.000
_cell.length_c   1.000
_cell.angle_alpha   90.00
_cell.angle_beta   90.00
_cell.angle_gamma   90.00
#
_symmetry.space_group_name_H-M   'P 1'
#
loop_
_entity.id
_entity.type
_entity.pdbx_description
1 polymer ?
#
loop_
_entity_poly.entity_id
_entity_poly.type
_entity_poly.pdbx_seq_one_letter_code
_entity_poly.pdbx_strand_id
1 'polypeptide(L)'
;MAAAYGAIANDGVYIEPTFYTKVVDGNGNTVLEPHQESRTVMSKAAAYVVKEILTQPVKTGSATICAIPGMSTAAKTGTTNDDYDRWLCGFTPYYTAATWYGYDENETVSGWSLSPASQIWASVMKQAHSGLSNKTFAETRPDGVVTATICRDSGLLVKDECNHDQRGNRAYTEYFVKGTVPTKRCETHVKIEICKETGKLATEFCPEKEEKVFITRPNSDSDTAWRSAADAKYMLTIKDKCDKHTEKQDTEKPEIKLKGSSSMTVSLNSSFTDPGATATDKKDGDLTSKIKTSGKVDTSKAGTYRITYSVEDSSKNQASITRTVIVRGSSGGNSAGDNNNSNENTNNTNTSTPDNNVSQ
;
A
#
# COMPACT_ATOMS: atom_id res chain seq x y z
N MET A 1 35.67 -9.00 -26.12
CA MET A 1 34.50 -8.32 -25.51
C MET A 1 33.59 -7.69 -26.57
N ALA A 2 34.07 -6.79 -27.44
CA ALA A 2 33.19 -6.16 -28.44
C ALA A 2 32.40 -7.16 -29.29
N ALA A 3 33.04 -8.20 -29.82
CA ALA A 3 32.36 -9.23 -30.63
C ALA A 3 31.30 -10.03 -29.87
N ALA A 4 31.49 -10.26 -28.54
CA ALA A 4 30.50 -10.92 -27.72
C ALA A 4 29.23 -10.04 -27.53
N TYR A 5 29.41 -8.74 -27.28
CA TYR A 5 28.29 -7.78 -27.25
C TYR A 5 27.68 -7.56 -28.63
N GLY A 6 28.51 -7.67 -29.71
CA GLY A 6 28.03 -7.67 -31.08
C GLY A 6 27.05 -8.80 -31.38
N ALA A 7 27.28 -9.98 -30.83
CA ALA A 7 26.32 -11.08 -30.96
C ALA A 7 24.95 -10.78 -30.37
N ILE A 8 24.90 -10.07 -29.21
CA ILE A 8 23.63 -9.61 -28.60
C ILE A 8 22.95 -8.58 -29.51
N ALA A 9 23.73 -7.61 -30.03
CA ALA A 9 23.23 -6.58 -30.93
C ALA A 9 22.67 -7.18 -32.22
N ASN A 10 23.31 -8.25 -32.73
CA ASN A 10 23.02 -8.97 -33.97
C ASN A 10 22.07 -10.19 -33.73
N ASP A 11 21.07 -10.04 -32.92
CA ASP A 11 20.00 -11.02 -32.70
C ASP A 11 20.49 -12.44 -32.33
N GLY A 12 21.63 -12.53 -31.67
CA GLY A 12 22.22 -13.79 -31.22
C GLY A 12 23.22 -14.45 -32.17
N VAL A 13 23.55 -13.77 -33.22
CA VAL A 13 24.53 -14.25 -34.20
C VAL A 13 25.88 -13.61 -33.93
N TYR A 14 26.85 -14.44 -33.53
CA TYR A 14 28.25 -14.06 -33.40
C TYR A 14 28.92 -14.02 -34.79
N ILE A 15 29.65 -12.95 -35.04
CA ILE A 15 30.49 -12.79 -36.23
C ILE A 15 31.94 -12.70 -35.75
N GLU A 16 32.81 -13.48 -36.35
CA GLU A 16 34.22 -13.47 -36.02
C GLU A 16 34.84 -12.12 -36.35
N PRO A 17 35.54 -11.46 -35.37
CA PRO A 17 36.16 -10.18 -35.63
C PRO A 17 37.36 -10.33 -36.58
N THR A 18 37.50 -9.38 -37.48
CA THR A 18 38.69 -9.27 -38.38
C THR A 18 39.37 -7.94 -38.14
N PHE A 19 40.70 -7.91 -38.39
CA PHE A 19 41.53 -6.71 -38.26
C PHE A 19 41.83 -6.04 -39.60
N TYR A 20 41.43 -6.66 -40.72
CA TYR A 20 41.58 -6.14 -42.07
C TYR A 20 40.36 -6.51 -42.91
N THR A 21 40.06 -5.70 -43.89
CA THR A 21 39.01 -5.97 -44.86
C THR A 21 39.56 -6.55 -46.17
N LYS A 22 40.78 -6.20 -46.50
CA LYS A 22 41.46 -6.64 -47.71
C LYS A 22 42.95 -6.29 -47.63
N VAL A 23 43.79 -7.19 -48.10
CA VAL A 23 45.22 -6.92 -48.30
C VAL A 23 45.51 -7.01 -49.81
N VAL A 24 46.14 -5.99 -50.34
CA VAL A 24 46.52 -5.93 -51.75
C VAL A 24 48.05 -5.80 -51.93
N ASP A 25 48.60 -6.33 -53.04
CA ASP A 25 49.98 -6.14 -53.40
C ASP A 25 50.21 -4.75 -54.01
N GLY A 26 51.50 -4.44 -54.41
CA GLY A 26 51.87 -3.18 -55.01
C GLY A 26 51.24 -2.93 -56.37
N ASN A 27 50.66 -3.93 -57.01
CA ASN A 27 50.00 -3.86 -58.33
C ASN A 27 48.45 -3.76 -58.14
N GLY A 28 47.93 -3.77 -56.91
CA GLY A 28 46.51 -3.72 -56.63
C GLY A 28 45.79 -5.07 -56.64
N ASN A 29 46.52 -6.20 -56.79
CA ASN A 29 45.91 -7.53 -56.72
C ASN A 29 45.62 -7.90 -55.30
N THR A 30 44.47 -8.55 -55.08
CA THR A 30 44.09 -9.06 -53.79
C THR A 30 44.98 -10.22 -53.39
N VAL A 31 45.73 -10.08 -52.29
CA VAL A 31 46.57 -11.10 -51.69
C VAL A 31 45.83 -11.88 -50.59
N LEU A 32 45.00 -11.17 -49.80
CA LEU A 32 44.27 -11.76 -48.69
C LEU A 32 42.95 -11.03 -48.52
N GLU A 33 41.89 -11.81 -48.37
CA GLU A 33 40.57 -11.37 -47.89
C GLU A 33 40.17 -12.22 -46.70
N PRO A 34 39.61 -11.64 -45.62
CA PRO A 34 39.18 -12.42 -44.48
C PRO A 34 37.98 -13.29 -44.87
N HIS A 35 38.02 -14.55 -44.47
CA HIS A 35 36.85 -15.42 -44.50
C HIS A 35 36.18 -15.28 -43.13
N GLN A 36 35.14 -14.42 -43.05
CA GLN A 36 34.47 -14.11 -41.81
C GLN A 36 33.41 -15.19 -41.49
N GLU A 37 33.64 -15.96 -40.44
CA GLU A 37 32.69 -16.97 -39.96
C GLU A 37 31.63 -16.35 -39.06
N SER A 38 30.42 -16.91 -39.15
CA SER A 38 29.33 -16.55 -38.27
C SER A 38 28.65 -17.77 -37.67
N ARG A 39 28.16 -17.67 -36.44
CA ARG A 39 27.43 -18.74 -35.79
C ARG A 39 26.38 -18.21 -34.84
N THR A 40 25.23 -18.89 -34.72
CA THR A 40 24.23 -18.60 -33.71
C THR A 40 24.73 -19.05 -32.33
N VAL A 41 24.84 -18.13 -31.38
CA VAL A 41 25.32 -18.38 -30.01
C VAL A 41 24.21 -18.25 -28.96
N MET A 42 23.11 -17.61 -29.32
CA MET A 42 21.90 -17.56 -28.50
C MET A 42 20.65 -17.40 -29.37
N SER A 43 19.49 -17.73 -28.84
CA SER A 43 18.24 -17.53 -29.58
C SER A 43 17.95 -16.04 -29.78
N LYS A 44 17.27 -15.70 -30.86
CA LYS A 44 16.79 -14.32 -31.11
C LYS A 44 15.96 -13.76 -29.97
N ALA A 45 15.14 -14.60 -29.34
CA ALA A 45 14.33 -14.23 -28.18
C ALA A 45 15.21 -13.88 -26.96
N ALA A 46 16.24 -14.67 -26.67
CA ALA A 46 17.19 -14.38 -25.59
C ALA A 46 17.97 -13.09 -25.85
N ALA A 47 18.48 -12.92 -27.10
CA ALA A 47 19.18 -11.69 -27.49
C ALA A 47 18.29 -10.46 -27.32
N TYR A 48 17.01 -10.54 -27.70
CA TYR A 48 16.04 -9.45 -27.51
C TYR A 48 15.88 -9.09 -26.05
N VAL A 49 15.63 -10.05 -25.16
CA VAL A 49 15.45 -9.80 -23.72
C VAL A 49 16.72 -9.19 -23.11
N VAL A 50 17.91 -9.73 -23.43
CA VAL A 50 19.18 -9.17 -22.93
C VAL A 50 19.40 -7.75 -23.46
N LYS A 51 19.08 -7.49 -24.73
CA LYS A 51 19.16 -6.15 -25.35
C LYS A 51 18.28 -5.15 -24.57
N GLU A 52 17.02 -5.48 -24.26
CA GLU A 52 16.12 -4.64 -23.49
C GLU A 52 16.67 -4.37 -22.07
N ILE A 53 17.17 -5.40 -21.39
CA ILE A 53 17.81 -5.25 -20.05
C ILE A 53 18.99 -4.26 -20.14
N LEU A 54 19.83 -4.37 -21.15
CA LEU A 54 21.02 -3.52 -21.31
C LEU A 54 20.70 -2.06 -21.71
N THR A 55 19.47 -1.75 -22.11
CA THR A 55 19.05 -0.35 -22.29
C THR A 55 18.83 0.37 -20.96
N GLN A 56 18.50 -0.35 -19.87
CA GLN A 56 18.16 0.25 -18.59
C GLN A 56 19.32 1.01 -17.92
N PRO A 57 20.58 0.49 -17.91
CA PRO A 57 21.73 1.25 -17.40
C PRO A 57 21.93 2.59 -18.10
N VAL A 58 21.57 2.69 -19.38
CA VAL A 58 21.67 3.94 -20.15
C VAL A 58 20.50 4.88 -19.88
N LYS A 59 19.28 4.35 -19.64
CA LYS A 59 18.10 5.15 -19.35
C LYS A 59 18.11 5.74 -17.94
N THR A 60 18.42 4.93 -16.92
CA THR A 60 18.26 5.29 -15.50
C THR A 60 19.37 4.78 -14.58
N GLY A 61 20.41 4.13 -15.12
CA GLY A 61 21.44 3.45 -14.34
C GLY A 61 22.83 4.09 -14.44
N SER A 62 23.87 3.25 -14.27
CA SER A 62 25.27 3.64 -14.18
C SER A 62 25.91 4.07 -15.52
N ALA A 63 25.21 3.94 -16.64
CA ALA A 63 25.73 4.24 -17.98
C ALA A 63 24.95 5.38 -18.69
N THR A 64 24.30 6.28 -17.96
CA THR A 64 23.51 7.38 -18.54
C THR A 64 24.33 8.30 -19.44
N ILE A 65 25.63 8.49 -19.14
CA ILE A 65 26.54 9.29 -19.99
C ILE A 65 26.69 8.71 -21.41
N CYS A 66 26.43 7.41 -21.58
CA CYS A 66 26.54 6.70 -22.85
C CYS A 66 25.33 6.89 -23.76
N ALA A 67 24.30 7.61 -23.33
CA ALA A 67 23.16 7.94 -24.17
C ALA A 67 23.60 8.76 -25.40
N ILE A 68 23.18 8.31 -26.58
CA ILE A 68 23.41 9.01 -27.85
C ILE A 68 22.07 9.53 -28.34
N PRO A 69 21.90 10.86 -28.52
CA PRO A 69 20.63 11.42 -28.96
C PRO A 69 20.14 10.79 -30.28
N GLY A 70 18.90 10.38 -30.34
CA GLY A 70 18.29 9.77 -31.52
C GLY A 70 18.67 8.31 -31.79
N MET A 71 19.53 7.70 -30.95
CA MET A 71 19.96 6.31 -31.07
C MET A 71 19.51 5.47 -29.91
N SER A 72 18.99 4.27 -30.14
CA SER A 72 18.91 3.26 -29.09
C SER A 72 20.31 2.86 -28.65
N THR A 73 20.58 2.94 -27.36
CA THR A 73 21.88 2.58 -26.80
C THR A 73 21.68 1.55 -25.68
N ALA A 74 22.45 0.50 -25.72
CA ALA A 74 22.52 -0.54 -24.70
C ALA A 74 23.97 -0.62 -24.20
N ALA A 75 24.17 -0.66 -22.87
CA ALA A 75 25.51 -0.68 -22.29
C ALA A 75 25.54 -1.32 -20.92
N LYS A 76 26.72 -1.79 -20.53
CA LYS A 76 26.99 -2.34 -19.20
C LYS A 76 28.38 -1.92 -18.73
N THR A 77 28.44 -1.38 -17.53
CA THR A 77 29.70 -1.09 -16.83
C THR A 77 30.28 -2.36 -16.22
N GLY A 78 31.59 -2.43 -16.14
CA GLY A 78 32.33 -3.42 -15.38
C GLY A 78 33.33 -2.75 -14.43
N THR A 79 33.48 -3.32 -13.24
CA THR A 79 34.45 -2.89 -12.24
C THR A 79 34.98 -4.15 -11.58
N THR A 80 36.28 -4.35 -11.58
CA THR A 80 36.91 -5.46 -10.86
C THR A 80 36.96 -5.18 -9.36
N ASN A 81 37.23 -6.22 -8.57
CA ASN A 81 37.49 -6.07 -7.15
C ASN A 81 38.67 -5.09 -6.94
N ASP A 82 38.66 -4.36 -5.84
CA ASP A 82 39.67 -3.36 -5.51
C ASP A 82 39.84 -2.24 -6.54
N ASP A 83 38.87 -2.12 -7.46
CA ASP A 83 38.81 -1.09 -8.50
C ASP A 83 40.03 -1.05 -9.45
N TYR A 84 40.66 -2.17 -9.75
CA TYR A 84 41.80 -2.23 -10.65
C TYR A 84 41.44 -1.94 -12.10
N ASP A 85 40.24 -2.33 -12.53
CA ASP A 85 39.78 -2.15 -13.89
C ASP A 85 38.41 -1.51 -13.97
N ARG A 86 38.26 -0.65 -14.95
CA ARG A 86 36.98 -0.07 -15.36
C ARG A 86 36.67 -0.45 -16.80
N TRP A 87 35.52 -1.09 -16.97
CA TRP A 87 35.01 -1.50 -18.27
C TRP A 87 33.73 -0.82 -18.64
N LEU A 88 33.55 -0.59 -19.94
CA LEU A 88 32.25 -0.38 -20.54
C LEU A 88 32.15 -1.19 -21.81
N CYS A 89 31.11 -2.00 -21.94
CA CYS A 89 30.74 -2.66 -23.18
C CYS A 89 29.33 -2.19 -23.58
N GLY A 90 29.15 -1.78 -24.81
CA GLY A 90 27.86 -1.28 -25.27
C GLY A 90 27.76 -1.26 -26.80
N PHE A 91 26.55 -1.05 -27.27
CA PHE A 91 26.23 -1.04 -28.68
C PHE A 91 25.03 -0.14 -29.01
N THR A 92 24.95 0.22 -30.26
CA THR A 92 23.84 0.88 -30.93
C THR A 92 23.35 0.02 -32.09
N PRO A 93 22.33 0.42 -32.86
CA PRO A 93 22.00 -0.26 -34.12
C PRO A 93 23.08 -0.18 -35.20
N TYR A 94 24.16 0.58 -35.01
CA TYR A 94 25.25 0.75 -35.97
C TYR A 94 26.54 0.09 -35.53
N TYR A 95 26.94 0.29 -34.28
CA TYR A 95 28.26 -0.07 -33.79
C TYR A 95 28.22 -0.72 -32.41
N THR A 96 29.20 -1.59 -32.19
CA THR A 96 29.51 -2.16 -30.87
C THR A 96 30.93 -1.76 -30.47
N ALA A 97 31.09 -1.34 -29.23
CA ALA A 97 32.39 -0.98 -28.69
C ALA A 97 32.57 -1.52 -27.27
N ALA A 98 33.81 -1.84 -26.94
CA ALA A 98 34.23 -2.17 -25.57
C ALA A 98 35.42 -1.26 -25.23
N THR A 99 35.36 -0.65 -24.05
CA THR A 99 36.42 0.22 -23.53
C THR A 99 36.90 -0.32 -22.21
N TRP A 100 38.18 -0.38 -22.05
CA TRP A 100 38.89 -0.70 -20.84
C TRP A 100 39.72 0.50 -20.39
N TYR A 101 39.79 0.70 -19.09
CA TYR A 101 40.64 1.68 -18.43
C TYR A 101 41.21 1.06 -17.15
N GLY A 102 42.54 0.97 -17.08
CA GLY A 102 43.27 0.34 -15.99
C GLY A 102 44.78 0.46 -16.22
N TYR A 103 45.53 -0.23 -15.41
CA TYR A 103 46.99 -0.34 -15.52
C TYR A 103 47.42 -1.75 -15.91
N ASP A 104 48.53 -1.90 -16.57
CA ASP A 104 49.10 -3.23 -16.93
C ASP A 104 49.50 -4.01 -15.67
N GLU A 105 49.97 -3.32 -14.64
CA GLU A 105 50.18 -3.83 -13.28
C GLU A 105 48.95 -3.42 -12.44
N ASN A 106 48.52 -4.30 -11.54
CA ASN A 106 47.33 -4.07 -10.71
C ASN A 106 47.51 -2.86 -9.77
N GLU A 107 46.95 -1.72 -10.18
CA GLU A 107 46.84 -0.51 -9.37
C GLU A 107 45.40 -0.05 -9.30
N THR A 108 44.97 0.47 -8.14
CA THR A 108 43.61 0.95 -7.95
C THR A 108 43.35 2.21 -8.80
N VAL A 109 42.33 2.14 -9.65
CA VAL A 109 41.80 3.27 -10.41
C VAL A 109 40.83 4.05 -9.53
N SER A 110 41.34 5.08 -8.81
CA SER A 110 40.56 5.87 -7.84
C SER A 110 40.37 7.32 -8.29
N GLY A 111 39.57 8.09 -7.56
CA GLY A 111 39.46 9.54 -7.72
C GLY A 111 38.46 10.00 -8.80
N TRP A 112 37.66 9.10 -9.39
CA TRP A 112 36.71 9.43 -10.45
C TRP A 112 35.27 9.40 -9.93
N SER A 113 34.51 10.45 -10.19
CA SER A 113 33.06 10.48 -9.93
C SER A 113 32.26 9.72 -11.00
N LEU A 114 32.81 9.63 -12.22
CA LEU A 114 32.25 8.86 -13.33
C LEU A 114 33.33 7.91 -13.87
N SER A 115 32.94 6.70 -14.26
CA SER A 115 33.85 5.71 -14.82
C SER A 115 34.59 6.27 -16.05
N PRO A 116 35.96 6.31 -16.07
CA PRO A 116 36.73 6.75 -17.25
C PRO A 116 36.39 5.95 -18.49
N ALA A 117 36.23 4.63 -18.39
CA ALA A 117 35.82 3.77 -19.48
C ALA A 117 34.49 4.21 -20.12
N SER A 118 33.52 4.63 -19.30
CA SER A 118 32.23 5.14 -19.76
C SER A 118 32.38 6.48 -20.50
N GLN A 119 33.24 7.36 -19.99
CA GLN A 119 33.52 8.67 -20.62
C GLN A 119 34.19 8.50 -21.99
N ILE A 120 35.22 7.64 -22.09
CA ILE A 120 35.90 7.34 -23.32
C ILE A 120 34.92 6.73 -24.32
N TRP A 121 34.18 5.71 -23.93
CA TRP A 121 33.16 5.07 -24.77
C TRP A 121 32.17 6.08 -25.32
N ALA A 122 31.59 6.92 -24.42
CA ALA A 122 30.62 7.94 -24.81
C ALA A 122 31.18 8.95 -25.81
N SER A 123 32.41 9.41 -25.59
CA SER A 123 33.09 10.36 -26.48
C SER A 123 33.32 9.76 -27.88
N VAL A 124 33.92 8.58 -27.95
CA VAL A 124 34.21 7.89 -29.21
C VAL A 124 32.93 7.57 -29.97
N MET A 125 31.93 7.01 -29.29
CA MET A 125 30.70 6.60 -29.95
C MET A 125 29.86 7.81 -30.42
N LYS A 126 29.85 8.92 -29.69
CA LYS A 126 29.19 10.15 -30.14
C LYS A 126 29.83 10.68 -31.43
N GLN A 127 31.17 10.64 -31.53
CA GLN A 127 31.85 11.04 -32.74
C GLN A 127 31.59 10.07 -33.91
N ALA A 128 31.66 8.75 -33.65
CA ALA A 128 31.38 7.72 -34.65
C ALA A 128 29.94 7.79 -35.21
N HIS A 129 28.99 8.33 -34.43
CA HIS A 129 27.60 8.50 -34.87
C HIS A 129 27.31 9.88 -35.49
N SER A 130 28.31 10.75 -35.58
CA SER A 130 28.14 12.07 -36.20
C SER A 130 27.76 11.92 -37.66
N GLY A 131 26.60 12.50 -38.02
CA GLY A 131 26.09 12.42 -39.42
C GLY A 131 25.29 11.14 -39.73
N LEU A 132 25.17 10.19 -38.81
CA LEU A 132 24.33 9.02 -39.03
C LEU A 132 22.86 9.36 -38.73
N SER A 133 21.96 8.73 -39.49
CA SER A 133 20.52 8.86 -39.26
C SER A 133 20.12 8.24 -37.89
N ASN A 134 19.12 8.84 -37.21
CA ASN A 134 18.55 8.29 -36.00
C ASN A 134 18.05 6.85 -36.24
N LYS A 135 18.35 5.96 -35.30
CA LYS A 135 17.97 4.56 -35.42
C LYS A 135 17.70 3.94 -34.06
N THR A 136 16.60 3.20 -33.98
CA THR A 136 16.24 2.40 -32.80
C THR A 136 16.56 0.94 -33.03
N PHE A 137 16.68 0.16 -31.94
CA PHE A 137 16.68 -1.29 -32.04
C PHE A 137 15.38 -1.74 -32.69
N ALA A 138 15.40 -2.89 -33.39
CA ALA A 138 14.22 -3.39 -34.09
C ALA A 138 13.00 -3.43 -33.13
N GLU A 139 11.92 -2.78 -33.55
CA GLU A 139 10.71 -2.63 -32.74
C GLU A 139 9.88 -3.92 -32.69
N THR A 140 10.08 -4.81 -33.67
CA THR A 140 9.30 -6.05 -33.74
C THR A 140 9.83 -7.07 -32.74
N ARG A 141 9.00 -7.34 -31.76
CA ARG A 141 9.26 -8.38 -30.77
C ARG A 141 9.26 -9.76 -31.43
N PRO A 142 10.30 -10.60 -31.24
CA PRO A 142 10.34 -11.96 -31.78
C PRO A 142 9.23 -12.85 -31.21
N ASP A 143 8.73 -13.81 -31.98
CA ASP A 143 7.68 -14.77 -31.59
C ASP A 143 7.99 -15.55 -30.30
N GLY A 144 9.26 -15.75 -30.01
CA GLY A 144 9.71 -16.42 -28.79
C GLY A 144 9.73 -15.54 -27.53
N VAL A 145 9.27 -14.28 -27.60
CA VAL A 145 9.25 -13.33 -26.46
C VAL A 145 7.81 -13.04 -26.07
N VAL A 146 7.50 -13.21 -24.80
CA VAL A 146 6.20 -12.91 -24.18
C VAL A 146 6.35 -11.85 -23.09
N THR A 147 5.26 -11.24 -22.70
CA THR A 147 5.23 -10.31 -21.56
C THR A 147 4.46 -10.92 -20.40
N ALA A 148 4.86 -10.59 -19.20
CA ALA A 148 4.11 -10.89 -17.99
C ALA A 148 4.22 -9.72 -16.99
N THR A 149 3.18 -9.53 -16.21
CA THR A 149 3.21 -8.56 -15.11
C THR A 149 3.76 -9.25 -13.87
N ILE A 150 4.87 -8.72 -13.35
CA ILE A 150 5.58 -9.28 -12.21
C ILE A 150 5.74 -8.22 -11.10
N CYS A 151 6.00 -8.72 -9.91
CA CYS A 151 6.31 -7.87 -8.76
C CYS A 151 7.79 -7.46 -8.80
N ARG A 152 8.06 -6.17 -8.68
CA ARG A 152 9.40 -5.58 -8.69
C ARG A 152 10.31 -6.09 -7.57
N ASP A 153 9.74 -6.49 -6.43
CA ASP A 153 10.51 -6.91 -5.26
C ASP A 153 10.82 -8.41 -5.25
N SER A 154 9.93 -9.25 -5.80
CA SER A 154 10.11 -10.71 -5.80
C SER A 154 10.50 -11.30 -7.16
N GLY A 155 10.27 -10.56 -8.27
CA GLY A 155 10.39 -11.10 -9.62
C GLY A 155 9.32 -12.14 -10.00
N LEU A 156 8.36 -12.42 -9.12
CA LEU A 156 7.28 -13.38 -9.33
C LEU A 156 6.03 -12.70 -9.90
N LEU A 157 5.05 -13.50 -10.37
CA LEU A 157 3.78 -12.95 -10.84
C LEU A 157 3.11 -12.11 -9.74
N VAL A 158 2.51 -11.00 -10.13
CA VAL A 158 1.83 -10.11 -9.19
C VAL A 158 0.65 -10.78 -8.50
N LYS A 159 0.33 -10.31 -7.32
CA LYS A 159 -0.94 -10.42 -6.64
C LYS A 159 -1.42 -9.03 -6.23
N ASP A 160 -2.64 -8.92 -5.75
CA ASP A 160 -3.26 -7.63 -5.46
C ASP A 160 -2.45 -6.76 -4.50
N GLU A 161 -1.85 -7.37 -3.48
CA GLU A 161 -1.02 -6.68 -2.49
C GLU A 161 0.18 -5.95 -3.10
N CYS A 162 0.69 -6.42 -4.25
CA CYS A 162 1.79 -5.73 -4.94
C CYS A 162 1.38 -4.33 -5.45
N ASN A 163 0.08 -4.11 -5.71
CA ASN A 163 -0.45 -2.82 -6.16
C ASN A 163 -0.64 -1.83 -5.00
N HIS A 164 -0.73 -2.36 -3.76
CA HIS A 164 -1.07 -1.61 -2.56
C HIS A 164 0.09 -1.53 -1.55
N ASP A 165 1.33 -1.72 -2.01
CA ASP A 165 2.52 -1.54 -1.17
C ASP A 165 2.63 -0.09 -0.69
N GLN A 166 3.08 0.12 0.55
CA GLN A 166 3.23 1.45 1.14
C GLN A 166 4.20 2.37 0.37
N ARG A 167 5.07 1.80 -0.48
CA ARG A 167 5.99 2.52 -1.39
C ARG A 167 5.35 2.84 -2.75
N GLY A 168 4.08 2.49 -2.95
CA GLY A 168 3.36 2.60 -4.21
C GLY A 168 3.28 1.28 -4.99
N ASN A 169 2.71 1.34 -6.19
CA ASN A 169 2.53 0.15 -7.02
C ASN A 169 3.87 -0.51 -7.37
N ARG A 170 4.01 -1.80 -7.03
CA ARG A 170 5.20 -2.62 -7.28
C ARG A 170 5.04 -3.57 -8.46
N ALA A 171 3.91 -3.53 -9.15
CA ALA A 171 3.66 -4.31 -10.36
C ALA A 171 4.26 -3.60 -11.59
N TYR A 172 4.91 -4.35 -12.47
CA TYR A 172 5.35 -3.85 -13.77
C TYR A 172 5.38 -4.97 -14.81
N THR A 173 5.28 -4.61 -16.07
CA THR A 173 5.35 -5.56 -17.17
C THR A 173 6.79 -5.74 -17.62
N GLU A 174 7.22 -7.00 -17.76
CA GLU A 174 8.57 -7.38 -18.18
C GLU A 174 8.51 -8.36 -19.36
N TYR A 175 9.61 -8.44 -20.11
CA TYR A 175 9.80 -9.37 -21.21
C TYR A 175 10.42 -10.68 -20.73
N PHE A 176 9.93 -11.79 -21.29
CA PHE A 176 10.43 -13.12 -21.00
C PHE A 176 10.59 -13.94 -22.28
N VAL A 177 11.58 -14.80 -22.31
CA VAL A 177 11.61 -15.88 -23.30
C VAL A 177 10.43 -16.82 -23.02
N LYS A 178 9.68 -17.23 -24.03
CA LYS A 178 8.54 -18.13 -23.87
C LYS A 178 8.96 -19.39 -23.10
N GLY A 179 8.19 -19.72 -22.05
CA GLY A 179 8.49 -20.83 -21.15
C GLY A 179 9.32 -20.47 -19.92
N THR A 180 9.83 -19.22 -19.80
CA THR A 180 10.59 -18.76 -18.61
C THR A 180 9.81 -17.80 -17.72
N VAL A 181 8.56 -17.51 -18.03
CA VAL A 181 7.68 -16.71 -17.18
C VAL A 181 7.53 -17.38 -15.81
N PRO A 182 7.70 -16.68 -14.70
CA PRO A 182 7.45 -17.25 -13.37
C PRO A 182 6.05 -17.84 -13.26
N THR A 183 5.92 -19.00 -12.63
CA THR A 183 4.63 -19.64 -12.37
C THR A 183 4.08 -19.34 -10.99
N LYS A 184 4.93 -18.99 -10.05
CA LYS A 184 4.56 -18.62 -8.68
C LYS A 184 4.14 -17.16 -8.61
N ARG A 185 3.21 -16.87 -7.69
CA ARG A 185 2.83 -15.50 -7.34
C ARG A 185 3.71 -14.94 -6.24
N CYS A 186 3.74 -13.63 -6.14
CA CYS A 186 4.52 -12.90 -5.13
C CYS A 186 4.21 -13.38 -3.71
N GLU A 187 5.24 -13.75 -2.97
CA GLU A 187 5.18 -14.14 -1.55
C GLU A 187 5.74 -13.03 -0.64
N THR A 188 6.33 -12.00 -1.25
CA THR A 188 6.98 -10.90 -0.52
C THR A 188 5.98 -9.93 0.11
N HIS A 189 4.87 -9.63 -0.58
CA HIS A 189 3.87 -8.70 -0.06
C HIS A 189 2.78 -9.46 0.70
N VAL A 190 2.52 -9.06 1.93
CA VAL A 190 1.45 -9.62 2.77
C VAL A 190 0.56 -8.51 3.29
N LYS A 191 -0.74 -8.72 3.18
CA LYS A 191 -1.76 -7.83 3.72
C LYS A 191 -2.14 -8.29 5.12
N ILE A 192 -2.17 -7.36 6.08
CA ILE A 192 -2.48 -7.62 7.47
C ILE A 192 -3.46 -6.57 7.95
N GLU A 193 -4.42 -7.01 8.76
CA GLU A 193 -5.25 -6.11 9.54
C GLU A 193 -4.55 -5.72 10.84
N ILE A 194 -4.42 -4.44 11.08
CA ILE A 194 -3.91 -3.88 12.34
C ILE A 194 -5.01 -3.10 13.06
N CYS A 195 -4.97 -3.14 14.38
CA CYS A 195 -5.79 -2.28 15.22
C CYS A 195 -5.30 -0.83 15.08
N LYS A 196 -6.15 0.10 14.65
CA LYS A 196 -5.77 1.51 14.48
C LYS A 196 -5.27 2.15 15.77
N GLU A 197 -5.82 1.75 16.91
CA GLU A 197 -5.48 2.36 18.18
C GLU A 197 -4.14 1.86 18.73
N THR A 198 -3.86 0.56 18.64
CA THR A 198 -2.65 -0.04 19.24
C THR A 198 -1.52 -0.27 18.26
N GLY A 199 -1.80 -0.26 16.94
CA GLY A 199 -0.83 -0.62 15.90
C GLY A 199 -0.45 -2.10 15.87
N LYS A 200 -1.07 -2.96 16.71
CA LYS A 200 -0.84 -4.40 16.80
C LYS A 200 -1.76 -5.14 15.83
N LEU A 201 -1.53 -6.45 15.65
CA LEU A 201 -2.43 -7.30 14.85
C LEU A 201 -3.86 -7.19 15.38
N ALA A 202 -4.81 -6.91 14.50
CA ALA A 202 -6.19 -6.76 14.89
C ALA A 202 -6.79 -8.08 15.40
N THR A 203 -7.63 -7.97 16.43
CA THR A 203 -8.51 -9.04 16.87
C THR A 203 -9.91 -8.83 16.29
N GLU A 204 -10.79 -9.81 16.45
CA GLU A 204 -12.20 -9.65 16.07
C GLU A 204 -12.90 -8.53 16.85
N PHE A 205 -12.41 -8.21 18.05
CA PHE A 205 -12.96 -7.21 18.95
C PHE A 205 -12.44 -5.79 18.72
N CYS A 206 -11.50 -5.58 17.82
CA CYS A 206 -11.01 -4.24 17.52
C CYS A 206 -12.12 -3.42 16.83
N PRO A 207 -12.50 -2.25 17.40
CA PRO A 207 -13.59 -1.43 16.86
C PRO A 207 -13.20 -0.80 15.52
N GLU A 208 -11.94 -0.45 15.34
CA GLU A 208 -11.41 0.08 14.11
C GLU A 208 -10.17 -0.69 13.68
N LYS A 209 -10.21 -1.14 12.43
CA LYS A 209 -9.14 -1.89 11.80
C LYS A 209 -8.64 -1.14 10.57
N GLU A 210 -7.38 -1.36 10.24
CA GLU A 210 -6.75 -0.85 9.04
C GLU A 210 -6.02 -1.98 8.36
N GLU A 211 -6.26 -2.17 7.07
CA GLU A 211 -5.48 -3.09 6.25
C GLU A 211 -4.20 -2.39 5.79
N LYS A 212 -3.05 -3.01 6.03
CA LYS A 212 -1.75 -2.56 5.54
C LYS A 212 -1.00 -3.68 4.85
N VAL A 213 -0.31 -3.32 3.80
CA VAL A 213 0.59 -4.23 3.10
C VAL A 213 2.00 -4.04 3.66
N PHE A 214 2.61 -5.15 4.04
CA PHE A 214 3.98 -5.22 4.53
C PHE A 214 4.83 -6.12 3.63
N ILE A 215 6.15 -5.96 3.73
CA ILE A 215 7.10 -6.80 3.04
C ILE A 215 7.52 -7.93 3.98
N THR A 216 7.50 -9.15 3.46
CA THR A 216 8.16 -10.30 4.09
C THR A 216 9.27 -10.80 3.18
N ARG A 217 10.33 -11.30 3.75
CA ARG A 217 11.37 -12.02 2.99
C ARG A 217 11.53 -13.40 3.59
N PRO A 218 10.92 -14.41 2.99
CA PRO A 218 11.14 -15.78 3.41
C PRO A 218 12.64 -16.09 3.26
N ASN A 219 13.25 -16.65 4.29
CA ASN A 219 14.66 -17.11 4.36
C ASN A 219 15.75 -16.05 4.57
N SER A 220 15.46 -14.87 5.09
CA SER A 220 16.54 -14.01 5.59
C SER A 220 16.80 -14.30 7.07
N ASP A 221 17.72 -15.23 7.36
CA ASP A 221 18.13 -15.59 8.72
C ASP A 221 18.93 -14.48 9.44
N SER A 222 19.26 -13.39 8.75
CA SER A 222 19.94 -12.25 9.34
C SER A 222 19.04 -11.05 9.51
N ASP A 223 18.47 -10.91 10.69
CA ASP A 223 17.71 -9.73 11.16
C ASP A 223 18.54 -8.42 11.07
N THR A 224 19.85 -8.52 10.89
CA THR A 224 20.78 -7.40 10.89
C THR A 224 20.98 -6.75 9.53
N ALA A 225 20.90 -7.51 8.43
CA ALA A 225 21.14 -6.98 7.08
C ALA A 225 20.06 -6.01 6.60
N TRP A 226 18.86 -6.06 7.20
CA TRP A 226 17.69 -5.28 6.78
C TRP A 226 17.46 -4.00 7.57
N ARG A 227 18.00 -3.88 8.78
CA ARG A 227 17.81 -2.69 9.64
C ARG A 227 18.42 -1.42 9.05
N SER A 228 19.34 -1.54 8.12
CA SER A 228 19.97 -0.41 7.42
C SER A 228 19.41 -0.17 6.00
N ALA A 229 18.57 -1.07 5.48
CA ALA A 229 17.98 -0.91 4.15
C ALA A 229 16.86 0.13 4.16
N ALA A 230 16.71 0.86 3.07
CA ALA A 230 15.65 1.86 2.90
C ALA A 230 14.23 1.29 3.09
N ASP A 231 14.06 -0.01 2.86
CA ASP A 231 12.77 -0.73 2.98
C ASP A 231 12.51 -1.30 4.38
N ALA A 232 13.46 -1.22 5.32
CA ALA A 232 13.32 -1.82 6.66
C ALA A 232 12.05 -1.39 7.39
N LYS A 233 11.63 -0.14 7.21
CA LYS A 233 10.41 0.42 7.80
C LYS A 233 9.11 -0.17 7.26
N TYR A 234 9.16 -0.86 6.12
CA TYR A 234 8.00 -1.51 5.49
C TYR A 234 7.96 -3.02 5.74
N MET A 235 8.98 -3.55 6.45
CA MET A 235 9.03 -4.96 6.81
C MET A 235 7.98 -5.30 7.87
N LEU A 236 7.42 -6.48 7.76
CA LEU A 236 6.51 -7.02 8.76
C LEU A 236 7.28 -7.35 10.05
N THR A 237 7.18 -6.47 11.03
CA THR A 237 7.78 -6.66 12.36
C THR A 237 6.73 -6.87 13.45
N ILE A 238 5.44 -6.66 13.13
CA ILE A 238 4.33 -6.77 14.08
C ILE A 238 4.03 -8.26 14.32
N LYS A 239 4.22 -8.74 15.56
CA LYS A 239 3.96 -10.12 15.96
C LYS A 239 2.84 -10.24 16.99
N ASP A 240 2.63 -9.19 17.78
CA ASP A 240 1.69 -9.21 18.89
C ASP A 240 0.27 -8.87 18.45
N LYS A 241 -0.70 -9.61 18.98
CA LYS A 241 -2.11 -9.29 18.83
C LYS A 241 -2.48 -8.11 19.72
N CYS A 242 -3.54 -7.39 19.34
CA CYS A 242 -4.11 -6.33 20.14
C CYS A 242 -4.49 -6.86 21.53
N ASP A 243 -3.92 -6.27 22.56
CA ASP A 243 -4.14 -6.58 23.98
C ASP A 243 -5.18 -5.66 24.63
N LYS A 244 -5.58 -4.60 23.94
CA LYS A 244 -6.59 -3.66 24.44
C LYS A 244 -8.01 -4.12 24.15
N HIS A 245 -8.24 -4.76 23.01
CA HIS A 245 -9.54 -5.20 22.54
C HIS A 245 -9.58 -6.73 22.54
N THR A 246 -9.74 -7.30 23.74
CA THR A 246 -9.75 -8.75 23.96
C THR A 246 -11.15 -9.34 24.08
N GLU A 247 -12.14 -8.46 24.24
CA GLU A 247 -13.55 -8.82 24.39
C GLU A 247 -14.42 -7.90 23.51
N LYS A 248 -15.64 -8.35 23.21
CA LYS A 248 -16.64 -7.53 22.53
C LYS A 248 -16.93 -6.29 23.38
N GLN A 249 -16.78 -5.12 22.77
CA GLN A 249 -17.11 -3.87 23.44
C GLN A 249 -18.59 -3.87 23.80
N ASP A 250 -18.88 -3.61 25.05
CA ASP A 250 -20.25 -3.47 25.53
C ASP A 250 -20.81 -2.14 25.02
N THR A 251 -21.91 -2.23 24.29
CA THR A 251 -22.67 -1.08 23.76
C THR A 251 -24.08 -1.05 24.29
N GLU A 252 -24.45 -2.03 25.16
CA GLU A 252 -25.76 -2.06 25.80
C GLU A 252 -25.81 -0.98 26.89
N LYS A 253 -26.94 -0.29 26.96
CA LYS A 253 -27.15 0.75 28.01
C LYS A 253 -27.72 0.12 29.22
N PRO A 254 -27.37 0.60 30.44
CA PRO A 254 -28.06 0.20 31.67
C PRO A 254 -29.56 0.40 31.57
N GLU A 255 -30.30 -0.54 32.12
CA GLU A 255 -31.76 -0.39 32.34
C GLU A 255 -32.01 0.28 33.70
N ILE A 256 -32.70 1.43 33.70
CA ILE A 256 -33.03 2.16 34.90
C ILE A 256 -34.53 2.17 35.12
N LYS A 257 -35.00 1.81 36.36
CA LYS A 257 -36.40 1.70 36.70
C LYS A 257 -36.71 2.52 37.96
N LEU A 258 -37.80 3.29 37.92
CA LEU A 258 -38.27 4.01 39.11
C LEU A 258 -38.84 3.06 40.14
N LYS A 259 -38.53 3.27 41.42
CA LYS A 259 -39.26 2.66 42.53
C LYS A 259 -40.57 3.44 42.72
N GLY A 260 -41.71 2.77 42.50
CA GLY A 260 -43.03 3.41 42.56
C GLY A 260 -43.42 4.20 41.31
N SER A 261 -44.39 5.09 41.43
CA SER A 261 -44.98 5.80 40.28
C SER A 261 -44.04 6.81 39.62
N SER A 262 -44.09 6.92 38.28
CA SER A 262 -43.38 7.93 37.50
C SER A 262 -43.96 9.34 37.67
N SER A 263 -45.21 9.42 38.12
CA SER A 263 -45.88 10.70 38.49
C SER A 263 -46.48 10.58 39.89
N MET A 264 -46.17 11.52 40.74
CA MET A 264 -46.65 11.58 42.12
C MET A 264 -47.27 12.93 42.41
N THR A 265 -48.38 12.94 43.18
CA THR A 265 -48.99 14.18 43.65
C THR A 265 -48.81 14.27 45.13
N VAL A 266 -48.40 15.42 45.66
CA VAL A 266 -48.21 15.69 47.09
C VAL A 266 -48.90 16.99 47.44
N SER A 267 -49.44 17.06 48.66
CA SER A 267 -50.09 18.28 49.11
C SER A 267 -49.10 19.38 49.49
N LEU A 268 -49.47 20.64 49.29
CA LEU A 268 -48.67 21.77 49.72
C LEU A 268 -48.30 21.66 51.22
N ASN A 269 -47.03 21.95 51.55
CA ASN A 269 -46.42 21.86 52.84
C ASN A 269 -46.40 20.44 53.48
N SER A 270 -46.64 19.39 52.68
CA SER A 270 -46.49 18.01 53.18
C SER A 270 -45.04 17.53 53.02
N SER A 271 -44.64 16.51 53.78
CA SER A 271 -43.38 15.85 53.64
C SER A 271 -43.38 15.03 52.36
N PHE A 272 -42.28 15.08 51.59
CA PHE A 272 -42.07 14.24 50.45
C PHE A 272 -40.77 13.45 50.62
N THR A 273 -40.84 12.15 50.45
CA THR A 273 -39.70 11.25 50.44
C THR A 273 -39.65 10.60 49.05
N ASP A 274 -38.54 10.79 48.33
CA ASP A 274 -38.34 10.21 47.03
C ASP A 274 -38.10 8.70 47.14
N PRO A 275 -38.89 7.82 46.47
CA PRO A 275 -38.70 6.38 46.52
C PRO A 275 -37.42 5.91 45.78
N GLY A 276 -36.82 6.78 44.95
CA GLY A 276 -35.61 6.46 44.22
C GLY A 276 -35.82 5.61 42.94
N ALA A 277 -34.74 5.05 42.46
CA ALA A 277 -34.73 4.18 41.30
C ALA A 277 -33.76 2.99 41.52
N THR A 278 -33.83 2.00 40.66
CA THR A 278 -32.85 0.90 40.52
C THR A 278 -32.25 0.91 39.15
N ALA A 279 -31.04 0.44 39.00
CA ALA A 279 -30.39 0.31 37.73
C ALA A 279 -29.65 -1.04 37.63
N THR A 280 -29.76 -1.69 36.49
CA THR A 280 -29.07 -2.95 36.18
C THR A 280 -28.50 -2.91 34.80
N ASP A 281 -27.38 -3.56 34.60
CA ASP A 281 -26.76 -3.76 33.33
C ASP A 281 -26.45 -5.24 33.13
N LYS A 282 -26.47 -5.70 31.87
CA LYS A 282 -26.26 -7.11 31.58
C LYS A 282 -24.83 -7.58 31.87
N LYS A 283 -23.85 -6.71 31.65
CA LYS A 283 -22.43 -6.99 31.89
C LYS A 283 -22.00 -6.59 33.30
N ASP A 284 -22.42 -5.41 33.74
CA ASP A 284 -21.96 -4.83 35.00
C ASP A 284 -22.84 -5.20 36.22
N GLY A 285 -23.97 -5.85 35.98
CA GLY A 285 -24.87 -6.28 37.02
C GLY A 285 -25.64 -5.11 37.69
N ASP A 286 -25.74 -5.08 39.01
CA ASP A 286 -26.47 -4.05 39.76
C ASP A 286 -25.68 -2.74 39.84
N LEU A 287 -26.21 -1.70 39.22
CA LEU A 287 -25.65 -0.34 39.19
C LEU A 287 -26.46 0.64 40.08
N THR A 288 -27.37 0.16 40.90
CA THR A 288 -28.27 1.00 41.70
C THR A 288 -27.50 2.01 42.57
N SER A 289 -26.38 1.61 43.16
CA SER A 289 -25.52 2.47 43.99
C SER A 289 -24.79 3.56 43.19
N LYS A 290 -24.70 3.43 41.85
CA LYS A 290 -24.05 4.40 40.94
C LYS A 290 -25.03 5.43 40.36
N ILE A 291 -26.33 5.35 40.70
CA ILE A 291 -27.34 6.31 40.24
C ILE A 291 -27.01 7.70 40.78
N LYS A 292 -26.92 8.66 39.89
CA LYS A 292 -26.85 10.09 40.22
C LYS A 292 -28.25 10.68 40.11
N THR A 293 -28.69 11.36 41.17
CA THR A 293 -30.01 12.01 41.23
C THR A 293 -29.82 13.52 41.08
N SER A 294 -30.63 14.15 40.24
CA SER A 294 -30.70 15.59 40.07
C SER A 294 -32.14 16.08 40.11
N GLY A 295 -32.33 17.31 40.57
CA GLY A 295 -33.65 17.90 40.81
C GLY A 295 -34.02 17.82 42.31
N LYS A 296 -34.83 18.77 42.78
CA LYS A 296 -35.33 18.88 44.16
C LYS A 296 -36.80 19.28 44.13
N VAL A 297 -37.56 18.67 44.99
CA VAL A 297 -38.98 19.02 45.18
C VAL A 297 -39.08 20.01 46.34
N ASP A 298 -39.67 21.15 46.07
CA ASP A 298 -40.01 22.15 47.11
C ASP A 298 -41.53 22.07 47.37
N THR A 299 -41.86 21.39 48.43
CA THR A 299 -43.29 21.20 48.83
C THR A 299 -43.95 22.46 49.42
N SER A 300 -43.15 23.53 49.68
CA SER A 300 -43.69 24.82 50.13
C SER A 300 -44.28 25.66 48.99
N LYS A 301 -44.08 25.26 47.74
CA LYS A 301 -44.59 25.94 46.57
C LYS A 301 -45.33 24.99 45.66
N ALA A 302 -46.57 25.36 45.29
CA ALA A 302 -47.34 24.62 44.30
C ALA A 302 -46.63 24.66 42.94
N GLY A 303 -46.52 23.54 42.25
CA GLY A 303 -45.84 23.45 40.97
C GLY A 303 -45.53 22.02 40.54
N THR A 304 -44.91 21.89 39.40
CA THR A 304 -44.41 20.60 38.84
C THR A 304 -42.92 20.53 38.96
N TYR A 305 -42.43 19.56 39.67
CA TYR A 305 -40.99 19.30 39.88
C TYR A 305 -40.58 18.04 39.16
N ARG A 306 -39.31 17.97 38.75
CA ARG A 306 -38.73 16.81 38.09
C ARG A 306 -37.52 16.34 38.87
N ILE A 307 -37.44 15.03 39.09
CA ILE A 307 -36.28 14.36 39.67
C ILE A 307 -35.74 13.42 38.55
N THR A 308 -34.52 13.68 38.09
CA THR A 308 -33.89 12.84 37.08
C THR A 308 -32.82 11.96 37.69
N TYR A 309 -32.89 10.70 37.38
CA TYR A 309 -31.93 9.68 37.75
C TYR A 309 -31.11 9.29 36.53
N SER A 310 -29.80 9.30 36.64
CA SER A 310 -28.88 8.93 35.55
C SER A 310 -27.85 7.92 36.06
N VAL A 311 -27.44 7.01 35.23
CA VAL A 311 -26.43 6.00 35.53
C VAL A 311 -25.55 5.77 34.32
N GLU A 312 -24.30 5.45 34.58
CA GLU A 312 -23.29 5.10 33.56
C GLU A 312 -22.67 3.75 33.94
N ASP A 313 -22.53 2.85 32.94
CA ASP A 313 -21.84 1.57 33.11
C ASP A 313 -20.31 1.71 33.04
N SER A 314 -19.58 0.60 33.12
CA SER A 314 -18.12 0.58 33.02
C SER A 314 -17.63 0.89 31.60
N SER A 315 -18.47 0.68 30.59
CA SER A 315 -18.21 0.91 29.17
C SER A 315 -18.63 2.31 28.69
N LYS A 316 -19.09 3.18 29.60
CA LYS A 316 -19.53 4.55 29.37
C LYS A 316 -20.89 4.69 28.68
N ASN A 317 -21.67 3.62 28.59
CA ASN A 317 -23.05 3.76 28.11
C ASN A 317 -23.91 4.39 29.22
N GLN A 318 -24.81 5.28 28.86
CA GLN A 318 -25.62 6.07 29.80
C GLN A 318 -27.10 5.83 29.63
N ALA A 319 -27.82 5.79 30.73
CA ALA A 319 -29.27 5.79 30.79
C ALA A 319 -29.79 6.82 31.79
N SER A 320 -30.98 7.33 31.55
CA SER A 320 -31.65 8.25 32.47
C SER A 320 -33.16 8.07 32.43
N ILE A 321 -33.81 8.32 33.58
CA ILE A 321 -35.27 8.33 33.74
C ILE A 321 -35.68 9.47 34.67
N THR A 322 -36.88 10.01 34.47
CA THR A 322 -37.35 11.17 35.21
C THR A 322 -38.67 10.85 35.92
N ARG A 323 -38.78 11.22 37.20
CA ARG A 323 -40.01 11.24 37.97
C ARG A 323 -40.55 12.66 37.98
N THR A 324 -41.87 12.79 37.77
CA THR A 324 -42.59 14.05 37.89
C THR A 324 -43.30 14.09 39.23
N VAL A 325 -43.13 15.17 40.01
CA VAL A 325 -43.82 15.37 41.27
C VAL A 325 -44.64 16.66 41.20
N ILE A 326 -45.93 16.56 41.40
CA ILE A 326 -46.88 17.67 41.33
C ILE A 326 -47.27 18.06 42.76
N VAL A 327 -46.89 19.26 43.17
CA VAL A 327 -47.30 19.84 44.46
C VAL A 327 -48.57 20.67 44.22
N ARG A 328 -49.67 20.23 44.85
CA ARG A 328 -50.96 20.92 44.74
C ARG A 328 -51.33 21.60 46.07
N GLY A 329 -51.84 22.85 45.94
CA GLY A 329 -52.48 23.53 47.08
C GLY A 329 -53.77 22.85 47.45
N SER A 330 -54.13 22.86 48.78
CA SER A 330 -55.40 22.39 49.25
C SER A 330 -56.49 23.26 48.62
N SER A 331 -57.29 22.75 47.67
CA SER A 331 -58.53 23.39 47.30
C SER A 331 -59.58 23.10 48.38
N GLY A 332 -59.88 24.11 49.19
CA GLY A 332 -61.05 24.10 50.07
C GLY A 332 -62.32 23.87 49.28
N GLY A 333 -63.14 22.89 49.70
CA GLY A 333 -64.35 22.54 49.02
C GLY A 333 -65.39 23.69 48.98
N ASN A 334 -66.06 23.81 47.88
CA ASN A 334 -67.44 24.23 47.84
C ASN A 334 -68.16 23.46 46.76
N SER A 335 -69.15 22.71 47.17
CA SER A 335 -70.16 22.07 46.36
C SER A 335 -71.10 23.13 45.78
N ALA A 336 -71.28 23.13 44.46
CA ALA A 336 -72.56 23.46 43.88
C ALA A 336 -72.57 22.76 42.45
N GLY A 337 -73.60 21.97 42.30
CA GLY A 337 -73.84 21.24 41.09
C GLY A 337 -74.25 22.16 39.94
N ASP A 338 -74.12 21.71 38.79
CA ASP A 338 -75.26 21.55 37.87
C ASP A 338 -74.80 20.74 36.59
N ASN A 339 -75.83 20.02 36.14
CA ASN A 339 -75.91 19.22 34.97
C ASN A 339 -75.58 20.02 33.69
N ASN A 340 -74.96 19.47 32.69
CA ASN A 340 -75.59 19.02 31.47
C ASN A 340 -74.59 18.41 30.50
N ASN A 341 -74.85 17.23 30.14
CA ASN A 341 -75.03 16.58 28.83
C ASN A 341 -74.55 17.34 27.57
N SER A 342 -73.67 16.75 26.89
CA SER A 342 -73.90 16.32 25.50
C SER A 342 -72.62 15.70 24.89
N ASN A 343 -72.82 14.50 24.50
CA ASN A 343 -72.31 13.78 23.33
C ASN A 343 -71.63 14.66 22.29
N GLU A 344 -70.45 14.24 21.82
CA GLU A 344 -70.35 13.75 20.45
C GLU A 344 -68.96 13.16 20.18
N ASN A 345 -69.03 11.99 19.75
CA ASN A 345 -68.21 11.09 19.00
C ASN A 345 -67.72 11.75 17.74
N THR A 346 -66.48 11.60 17.38
CA THR A 346 -66.12 11.17 16.03
C THR A 346 -64.68 10.68 15.96
N ASN A 347 -64.60 9.47 15.51
CA ASN A 347 -63.58 8.81 14.77
C ASN A 347 -62.87 9.68 13.75
N ASN A 348 -61.58 9.47 13.52
CA ASN A 348 -61.07 8.79 12.28
C ASN A 348 -59.55 8.74 12.31
N THR A 349 -59.02 7.55 12.35
CA THR A 349 -58.46 6.76 11.22
C THR A 349 -57.27 7.39 10.48
N ASN A 350 -56.16 6.72 10.66
CA ASN A 350 -55.42 5.99 9.61
C ASN A 350 -54.87 6.78 8.39
N THR A 351 -53.58 6.61 8.17
CA THR A 351 -52.95 5.91 7.03
C THR A 351 -51.50 6.35 6.96
N SER A 352 -50.55 5.45 7.23
CA SER A 352 -49.81 4.58 6.29
C SER A 352 -49.67 5.17 4.87
N THR A 353 -48.48 5.39 4.43
CA THR A 353 -47.74 4.48 3.57
C THR A 353 -46.48 5.16 3.00
N PRO A 354 -45.56 4.38 2.49
CA PRO A 354 -44.20 4.80 2.15
C PRO A 354 -44.07 5.13 0.65
N ASP A 355 -43.02 5.81 0.29
CA ASP A 355 -42.64 5.78 -1.13
C ASP A 355 -41.12 5.60 -1.34
N ASN A 356 -40.88 4.57 -2.11
CA ASN A 356 -39.71 4.28 -2.91
C ASN A 356 -39.42 5.38 -3.94
N ASN A 357 -38.15 5.58 -4.25
CA ASN A 357 -37.61 5.62 -5.64
C ASN A 357 -36.08 5.77 -5.52
N VAL A 358 -35.28 4.84 -5.96
CA VAL A 358 -34.87 4.30 -7.27
C VAL A 358 -34.44 5.38 -8.28
N SER A 359 -33.24 5.10 -8.81
CA SER A 359 -32.57 5.57 -10.04
C SER A 359 -31.67 6.80 -9.86
N GLN A 360 -30.46 6.75 -10.20
CA GLN A 360 -29.63 6.14 -11.27
C GLN A 360 -28.20 5.96 -10.81
#